data_ee5da70c6f380d674d42cd6d1475ce88
#
_entry.id   ee5da70c6f380d674d42cd6d1475ce88
#
_cell.length_a   1.000
_cell.length_b   1.000
_cell.length_c   1.000
_cell.angle_alpha   90.00
_cell.angle_beta   90.00
_cell.angle_gamma   90.00
#
_symmetry.space_group_name_H-M   'P 1'
#
loop_
_entity.id
_entity.type
_entity.pdbx_description
1 polymer ?
#
loop_
_entity_poly.entity_id
_entity_poly.type
_entity_poly.pdbx_seq_one_letter_code
_entity_poly.pdbx_strand_id
1 'polypeptide(L)'
;MGGAVMMAAESAFSAGAGKVTIVCHEKHHTAILARSPNIMLRDINALTKAEIQQLLEHVDAVSFGMGLGRDTWSEQQFFKWFPKINTAEHLHVVLDADALWFLAEHPELLKADSYATPHPGEAAKLLNCSVK
;
A
#
# COMPACT_ATOMS: atom_id res chain seq x y z
N MET A 1 6.13 5.58 -6.79
CA MET A 1 5.62 6.65 -7.70
C MET A 1 4.47 7.38 -7.03
N GLY A 2 4.59 8.71 -6.84
CA GLY A 2 3.57 9.52 -6.11
C GLY A 2 2.19 9.55 -6.79
N GLY A 3 2.13 9.51 -8.12
CA GLY A 3 0.86 9.54 -8.85
C GLY A 3 -0.03 8.32 -8.60
N ALA A 4 0.54 7.14 -8.44
CA ALA A 4 -0.23 5.91 -8.19
C ALA A 4 -0.97 5.96 -6.85
N VAL A 5 -0.28 6.37 -5.77
CA VAL A 5 -0.92 6.50 -4.44
C VAL A 5 -1.95 7.62 -4.42
N MET A 6 -1.73 8.70 -5.19
CA MET A 6 -2.69 9.78 -5.32
C MET A 6 -3.98 9.32 -6.00
N MET A 7 -3.88 8.58 -7.11
CA MET A 7 -5.05 8.02 -7.79
C MET A 7 -5.83 7.05 -6.88
N ALA A 8 -5.15 6.21 -6.13
CA ALA A 8 -5.79 5.31 -5.16
C ALA A 8 -6.54 6.10 -4.08
N ALA A 9 -5.95 7.16 -3.54
CA ALA A 9 -6.57 8.01 -2.54
C ALA A 9 -7.78 8.78 -3.07
N GLU A 10 -7.70 9.35 -4.28
CA GLU A 10 -8.82 10.02 -4.94
C GLU A 10 -9.97 9.04 -5.21
N SER A 11 -9.65 7.80 -5.61
CA SER A 11 -10.64 6.74 -5.81
C SER A 11 -11.34 6.36 -4.50
N ALA A 12 -10.60 6.28 -3.39
CA ALA A 12 -11.16 6.02 -2.07
C ALA A 12 -12.14 7.12 -1.65
N PHE A 13 -11.81 8.40 -1.83
CA PHE A 13 -12.74 9.51 -1.59
C PHE A 13 -13.98 9.43 -2.47
N SER A 14 -13.81 9.14 -3.76
CA SER A 14 -14.93 9.02 -4.70
C SER A 14 -15.85 7.84 -4.35
N ALA A 15 -15.31 6.81 -3.74
CA ALA A 15 -16.07 5.66 -3.23
C ALA A 15 -16.74 5.91 -1.85
N GLY A 16 -16.49 7.07 -1.21
CA GLY A 16 -17.16 7.48 0.02
C GLY A 16 -16.32 7.38 1.28
N ALA A 17 -15.01 7.18 1.19
CA ALA A 17 -14.14 7.21 2.36
C ALA A 17 -14.16 8.61 3.02
N GLY A 18 -14.44 8.67 4.32
CA GLY A 18 -14.55 9.93 5.05
C GLY A 18 -13.21 10.61 5.32
N LYS A 19 -12.16 9.82 5.49
CA LYS A 19 -10.78 10.28 5.69
C LYS A 19 -9.82 9.40 4.91
N VAL A 20 -8.86 10.01 4.22
CA VAL A 20 -7.82 9.28 3.49
C VAL A 20 -6.46 9.85 3.85
N THR A 21 -5.54 8.97 4.20
CA THR A 21 -4.14 9.30 4.48
C THR A 21 -3.25 8.60 3.45
N ILE A 22 -2.41 9.36 2.78
CA ILE A 22 -1.32 8.82 1.97
C ILE A 22 -0.05 8.77 2.81
N VAL A 23 0.60 7.62 2.80
CA VAL A 23 1.96 7.45 3.31
C VAL A 23 2.89 7.28 2.12
N CYS A 24 3.70 8.29 1.84
CA CYS A 24 4.63 8.28 0.72
C CYS A 24 5.87 9.12 1.04
N HIS A 25 6.86 9.11 0.15
CA HIS A 25 8.05 9.95 0.29
C HIS A 25 7.67 11.44 0.23
N GLU A 26 8.23 12.27 1.13
CA GLU A 26 7.92 13.71 1.27
C GLU A 26 8.06 14.51 -0.02
N LYS A 27 8.96 14.11 -0.93
CA LYS A 27 9.13 14.76 -2.24
C LYS A 27 7.85 14.85 -3.09
N HIS A 28 6.84 14.04 -2.77
CA HIS A 28 5.54 14.02 -3.48
C HIS A 28 4.48 14.87 -2.79
N HIS A 29 4.70 15.31 -1.54
CA HIS A 29 3.67 15.96 -0.73
C HIS A 29 3.14 17.24 -1.36
N THR A 30 4.02 18.13 -1.83
CA THR A 30 3.60 19.39 -2.45
C THR A 30 2.71 19.18 -3.67
N ALA A 31 3.06 18.24 -4.54
CA ALA A 31 2.28 17.93 -5.74
C ALA A 31 0.91 17.34 -5.39
N ILE A 32 0.85 16.47 -4.39
CA ILE A 32 -0.40 15.85 -3.92
C ILE A 32 -1.31 16.92 -3.30
N LEU A 33 -0.80 17.77 -2.40
CA LEU A 33 -1.58 18.81 -1.75
C LEU A 33 -2.07 19.87 -2.74
N ALA A 34 -1.29 20.19 -3.76
CA ALA A 34 -1.70 21.12 -4.80
C ALA A 34 -2.93 20.63 -5.59
N ARG A 35 -3.08 19.32 -5.74
CA ARG A 35 -4.20 18.69 -6.46
C ARG A 35 -5.35 18.32 -5.54
N SER A 36 -5.05 17.74 -4.37
CA SER A 36 -6.03 17.14 -3.46
C SER A 36 -5.76 17.58 -2.02
N PRO A 37 -6.11 18.84 -1.65
CA PRO A 37 -5.78 19.41 -0.35
C PRO A 37 -6.52 18.75 0.84
N ASN A 38 -7.52 17.93 0.56
CA ASN A 38 -8.29 17.18 1.54
C ASN A 38 -7.65 15.84 1.96
N ILE A 39 -6.53 15.45 1.33
CA ILE A 39 -5.78 14.25 1.66
C ILE A 39 -4.79 14.55 2.79
N MET A 40 -4.76 13.70 3.80
CA MET A 40 -3.72 13.73 4.84
C MET A 40 -2.45 13.04 4.35
N LEU A 41 -1.30 13.60 4.69
CA LEU A 41 0.00 13.08 4.27
C LEU A 41 0.86 12.70 5.47
N ARG A 42 1.63 11.62 5.30
CA ARG A 42 2.72 11.20 6.20
C ARG A 42 3.95 10.84 5.37
N ASP A 43 5.12 11.26 5.84
CA ASP A 43 6.38 10.83 5.21
C ASP A 43 6.72 9.41 5.65
N ILE A 44 6.82 8.52 4.68
CA ILE A 44 7.13 7.09 4.91
C ILE A 44 8.49 6.88 5.59
N ASN A 45 9.45 7.79 5.36
CA ASN A 45 10.78 7.69 5.95
C ASN A 45 10.84 8.19 7.39
N ALA A 46 9.94 9.10 7.77
CA ALA A 46 9.92 9.69 9.10
C ALA A 46 9.21 8.81 10.14
N LEU A 47 8.30 7.93 9.73
CA LEU A 47 7.50 7.11 10.64
C LEU A 47 8.33 6.02 11.34
N THR A 48 8.29 6.03 12.66
CA THR A 48 8.81 4.95 13.50
C THR A 48 7.88 3.72 13.47
N LYS A 49 8.37 2.57 13.96
CA LYS A 49 7.55 1.36 14.06
C LYS A 49 6.34 1.54 14.99
N ALA A 50 6.47 2.34 16.05
CA ALA A 50 5.37 2.65 16.97
C ALA A 50 4.31 3.53 16.32
N GLU A 51 4.73 4.57 15.58
CA GLU A 51 3.80 5.45 14.86
C GLU A 51 3.07 4.72 13.72
N ILE A 52 3.73 3.78 13.04
CA ILE A 52 3.05 2.90 12.06
C ILE A 52 1.97 2.08 12.76
N GLN A 53 2.28 1.46 13.88
CA GLN A 53 1.33 0.68 14.64
C GLN A 53 0.12 1.54 15.05
N GLN A 54 0.38 2.71 15.64
CA GLN A 54 -0.65 3.66 16.05
C GLN A 54 -1.51 4.13 14.86
N LEU A 55 -0.90 4.39 13.69
CA LEU A 55 -1.64 4.77 12.48
C LEU A 55 -2.59 3.65 12.05
N LEU A 56 -2.11 2.41 12.03
CA LEU A 56 -2.90 1.25 11.61
C LEU A 56 -4.06 0.94 12.57
N GLU A 57 -3.93 1.26 13.86
CA GLU A 57 -5.00 1.09 14.85
C GLU A 57 -6.19 2.04 14.64
N HIS A 58 -5.99 3.13 13.89
CA HIS A 58 -7.00 4.18 13.70
C HIS A 58 -7.58 4.23 12.28
N VAL A 59 -7.34 3.21 11.47
CA VAL A 59 -7.89 3.11 10.11
C VAL A 59 -8.66 1.80 9.94
N ASP A 60 -9.66 1.81 9.06
CA ASP A 60 -10.52 0.65 8.79
C ASP A 60 -9.98 -0.18 7.61
N ALA A 61 -9.28 0.46 6.69
CA ALA A 61 -8.77 -0.17 5.47
C ALA A 61 -7.40 0.37 5.07
N VAL A 62 -6.61 -0.47 4.46
CA VAL A 62 -5.31 -0.14 3.89
C VAL A 62 -5.23 -0.65 2.46
N SER A 63 -4.81 0.21 1.54
CA SER A 63 -4.37 -0.18 0.21
C SER A 63 -2.85 -0.08 0.15
N PHE A 64 -2.17 -1.16 -0.23
CA PHE A 64 -0.72 -1.28 -0.11
C PHE A 64 -0.08 -1.83 -1.39
N GLY A 65 1.01 -1.18 -1.82
CA GLY A 65 1.86 -1.64 -2.92
C GLY A 65 1.93 -0.71 -4.13
N MET A 66 0.87 0.06 -4.43
CA MET A 66 0.87 0.95 -5.58
C MET A 66 1.96 2.02 -5.45
N GLY A 67 2.87 2.04 -6.42
CA GLY A 67 3.96 3.01 -6.48
C GLY A 67 5.09 2.80 -5.46
N LEU A 68 5.13 1.67 -4.78
CA LEU A 68 6.17 1.35 -3.80
C LEU A 68 7.55 1.24 -4.46
N GLY A 69 7.64 0.58 -5.62
CA GLY A 69 8.89 0.27 -6.30
C GLY A 69 9.41 -1.12 -5.93
N ARG A 70 10.58 -1.47 -6.50
CA ARG A 70 11.18 -2.83 -6.38
C ARG A 70 12.68 -2.77 -6.09
N ASP A 71 13.19 -1.62 -5.69
CA ASP A 71 14.57 -1.44 -5.26
C ASP A 71 14.77 -1.83 -3.79
N THR A 72 15.99 -1.76 -3.30
CA THR A 72 16.35 -2.11 -1.92
C THR A 72 15.59 -1.29 -0.88
N TRP A 73 15.34 -0.01 -1.15
CA TRP A 73 14.54 0.85 -0.26
C TRP A 73 13.09 0.36 -0.21
N SER A 74 12.51 0.02 -1.36
CA SER A 74 11.15 -0.50 -1.46
C SER A 74 10.97 -1.82 -0.73
N GLU A 75 11.93 -2.72 -0.84
CA GLU A 75 11.96 -3.98 -0.10
C GLU A 75 11.99 -3.73 1.42
N GLN A 76 12.85 -2.82 1.88
CA GLN A 76 12.91 -2.43 3.29
C GLN A 76 11.57 -1.85 3.78
N GLN A 77 10.90 -1.02 2.97
CA GLN A 77 9.59 -0.49 3.32
C GLN A 77 8.53 -1.59 3.32
N PHE A 78 8.55 -2.52 2.36
CA PHE A 78 7.65 -3.66 2.35
C PHE A 78 7.74 -4.45 3.66
N PHE A 79 8.93 -4.87 4.08
CA PHE A 79 9.12 -5.64 5.32
C PHE A 79 8.96 -4.81 6.60
N LYS A 80 9.02 -3.49 6.53
CA LYS A 80 8.71 -2.60 7.66
C LYS A 80 7.20 -2.50 7.90
N TRP A 81 6.39 -2.45 6.83
CA TRP A 81 4.95 -2.19 6.88
C TRP A 81 4.11 -3.45 6.84
N PHE A 82 4.39 -4.34 5.90
CA PHE A 82 3.53 -5.47 5.61
C PHE A 82 3.27 -6.40 6.80
N PRO A 83 4.25 -6.78 7.65
CA PRO A 83 3.99 -7.61 8.82
C PRO A 83 2.97 -6.97 9.79
N LYS A 84 3.01 -5.64 9.95
CA LYS A 84 2.07 -4.91 10.81
C LYS A 84 0.67 -4.84 10.21
N ILE A 85 0.58 -4.59 8.91
CA ILE A 85 -0.69 -4.63 8.17
C ILE A 85 -1.29 -6.03 8.26
N ASN A 86 -0.47 -7.05 8.05
CA ASN A 86 -0.88 -8.44 7.98
C ASN A 86 -1.32 -9.03 9.33
N THR A 87 -0.89 -8.47 10.46
CA THR A 87 -1.28 -8.90 11.81
C THR A 87 -2.46 -8.13 12.39
N ALA A 88 -2.88 -7.04 11.76
CA ALA A 88 -4.00 -6.22 12.21
C ALA A 88 -5.34 -6.81 11.72
N GLU A 89 -5.98 -7.62 12.57
CA GLU A 89 -7.18 -8.39 12.22
C GLU A 89 -8.41 -7.54 11.85
N HIS A 90 -8.47 -6.29 12.32
CA HIS A 90 -9.58 -5.36 12.03
C HIS A 90 -9.46 -4.69 10.67
N LEU A 91 -8.31 -4.76 10.00
CA LEU A 91 -8.06 -4.07 8.75
C LEU A 91 -8.61 -4.83 7.52
N HIS A 92 -9.34 -4.11 6.68
CA HIS A 92 -9.56 -4.52 5.30
C HIS A 92 -8.34 -4.17 4.47
N VAL A 93 -7.68 -5.16 3.89
CA VAL A 93 -6.40 -4.99 3.20
C VAL A 93 -6.55 -5.25 1.70
N VAL A 94 -6.19 -4.25 0.90
CA VAL A 94 -6.07 -4.36 -0.56
C VAL A 94 -4.60 -4.36 -0.94
N LEU A 95 -4.17 -5.38 -1.67
CA LEU A 95 -2.80 -5.57 -2.12
C LEU A 95 -2.74 -5.44 -3.65
N ASP A 96 -1.92 -4.53 -4.12
CA ASP A 96 -1.80 -4.20 -5.53
C ASP A 96 -0.34 -4.01 -5.96
N ALA A 97 -0.10 -4.11 -7.25
CA ALA A 97 1.17 -3.75 -7.89
C ALA A 97 2.42 -4.34 -7.20
N ASP A 98 3.32 -3.48 -6.70
CA ASP A 98 4.60 -3.92 -6.16
C ASP A 98 4.48 -4.75 -4.86
N ALA A 99 3.39 -4.62 -4.10
CA ALA A 99 3.13 -5.54 -2.99
C ALA A 99 2.91 -6.97 -3.49
N LEU A 100 2.19 -7.16 -4.59
CA LEU A 100 1.97 -8.47 -5.21
C LEU A 100 3.27 -9.04 -5.77
N TRP A 101 4.16 -8.17 -6.24
CA TRP A 101 5.48 -8.58 -6.74
C TRP A 101 6.33 -9.20 -5.61
N PHE A 102 6.39 -8.54 -4.43
CA PHE A 102 7.10 -9.08 -3.25
C PHE A 102 6.43 -10.34 -2.71
N LEU A 103 5.10 -10.38 -2.66
CA LEU A 103 4.35 -11.56 -2.21
C LEU A 103 4.53 -12.77 -3.14
N ALA A 104 4.76 -12.57 -4.42
CA ALA A 104 5.07 -13.68 -5.33
C ALA A 104 6.42 -14.34 -5.02
N GLU A 105 7.32 -13.62 -4.36
CA GLU A 105 8.60 -14.16 -3.87
C GLU A 105 8.49 -14.71 -2.43
N HIS A 106 7.45 -14.29 -1.69
CA HIS A 106 7.17 -14.68 -0.31
C HIS A 106 5.70 -15.08 -0.12
N PRO A 107 5.21 -16.12 -0.83
CA PRO A 107 3.80 -16.50 -0.83
C PRO A 107 3.30 -16.95 0.56
N GLU A 108 4.20 -17.38 1.44
CA GLU A 108 3.91 -17.75 2.82
C GLU A 108 3.40 -16.56 3.66
N LEU A 109 3.62 -15.33 3.22
CA LEU A 109 3.17 -14.13 3.92
C LEU A 109 1.72 -13.75 3.59
N LEU A 110 1.13 -14.32 2.53
CA LEU A 110 -0.23 -13.98 2.11
C LEU A 110 -1.26 -14.64 3.04
N LYS A 111 -2.17 -13.81 3.58
CA LYS A 111 -3.32 -14.28 4.36
C LYS A 111 -4.58 -14.37 3.50
N ALA A 112 -5.51 -15.24 3.93
CA ALA A 112 -6.77 -15.48 3.23
C ALA A 112 -7.71 -14.26 3.19
N ASP A 113 -7.59 -13.35 4.13
CA ASP A 113 -8.51 -12.21 4.31
C ASP A 113 -8.08 -10.93 3.57
N SER A 114 -7.11 -11.03 2.67
CA SER A 114 -6.66 -9.90 1.85
C SER A 114 -7.30 -9.91 0.46
N TYR A 115 -7.58 -8.73 -0.07
CA TYR A 115 -8.03 -8.53 -1.44
C TYR A 115 -6.82 -8.24 -2.33
N ALA A 116 -6.58 -9.07 -3.33
CA ALA A 116 -5.53 -8.84 -4.33
C ALA A 116 -6.15 -8.35 -5.65
N THR A 117 -5.52 -7.36 -6.29
CA THR A 117 -5.98 -6.77 -7.56
C THR A 117 -4.95 -6.98 -8.69
N PRO A 118 -4.52 -8.22 -8.98
CA PRO A 118 -3.47 -8.48 -9.95
C PRO A 118 -3.95 -8.27 -11.39
N HIS A 119 -3.14 -7.60 -12.20
CA HIS A 119 -3.27 -7.73 -13.65
C HIS A 119 -2.75 -9.12 -14.10
N PRO A 120 -2.99 -9.57 -15.36
CA PRO A 120 -2.65 -10.93 -15.78
C PRO A 120 -1.18 -11.34 -15.52
N GLY A 121 -0.23 -10.42 -15.70
CA GLY A 121 1.18 -10.70 -15.43
C GLY A 121 1.52 -10.88 -13.95
N GLU A 122 0.91 -10.09 -13.07
CA GLU A 122 1.03 -10.24 -11.62
C GLU A 122 0.39 -11.54 -11.14
N ALA A 123 -0.80 -11.85 -11.64
CA ALA A 123 -1.48 -13.11 -11.33
C ALA A 123 -0.63 -14.33 -11.76
N ALA A 124 -0.06 -14.29 -12.95
CA ALA A 124 0.82 -15.34 -13.45
C ALA A 124 2.05 -15.52 -12.56
N LYS A 125 2.66 -14.41 -12.10
CA LYS A 125 3.80 -14.47 -11.16
C LYS A 125 3.40 -15.06 -9.81
N LEU A 126 2.27 -14.62 -9.24
CA LEU A 126 1.73 -15.15 -7.97
C LEU A 126 1.44 -16.65 -8.04
N LEU A 127 0.91 -17.11 -9.17
CA LEU A 127 0.54 -18.51 -9.41
C LEU A 127 1.70 -19.35 -9.97
N ASN A 128 2.86 -18.74 -10.19
CA ASN A 128 4.03 -19.37 -10.80
C ASN A 128 3.70 -20.06 -12.13
N CYS A 129 2.97 -19.37 -13.01
CA CYS A 129 2.56 -19.87 -14.31
C CYS A 129 2.82 -18.82 -15.42
N SER A 130 2.68 -19.22 -16.68
CA SER A 130 2.78 -18.29 -17.81
C SER A 130 1.45 -17.60 -18.10
N VAL A 131 1.52 -16.35 -18.56
CA VAL A 131 0.37 -15.67 -19.16
C VAL A 131 0.10 -16.34 -20.50
N LYS A 132 -1.13 -16.82 -20.70
CA LYS A 132 -1.58 -17.36 -22.00
C LYS A 132 -2.11 -16.24 -22.87
#